data_32b126b750c567f3d931548580808ed7
#
_entry.id   32b126b750c567f3d931548580808ed7
#
_cell.length_a   1.000
_cell.length_b   1.000
_cell.length_c   1.000
_cell.angle_alpha   90.00
_cell.angle_beta   90.00
_cell.angle_gamma   90.00
#
_symmetry.space_group_name_H-M   'P 1'
#
loop_
_entity.id
_entity.type
_entity.pdbx_description
1 polymer ?
#
loop_
_entity_poly.entity_id
_entity_poly.type
_entity_poly.pdbx_seq_one_letter_code
_entity_poly.pdbx_strand_id
1 'polypeptide(L)'
;MTVAVRAAAIVRPTILSHRTVRSVAAAVALTLLALLGVQPPPGGSSAMAAKVDPGLAAEAAAAPASTVNVIVRETLPPSDVAERLVRSLGGTVTHELPILGGFSATVSGSALVDLARSSSVGLVWGDGEIAMSSSPTSLYNRLAPNTAWRQSIRLNQVDGVYDGGGVAVALLDTGVTESDDLGDRLLARVDLTPEHDGFDTYGHGTHMSGIIAGTGAASDGQWTGVAPGADLVSVKVAGPDGSTDVSTVIAGLQWVVANRTTYNIRVLNLAFGTDSDQSYEIDPLDYAVEQAWFSGILVVASAGNRGPGGKTINKPGDDPFVLTVGAADNHGTPDRSSTTVAAFSSWGSPGGFSKPDIIAPGITVVSLRAPESTIDTLYPDARIGESYFKGTGTSQAAAIVSGVAALMFQANPWLTPDLAKGILVKTAYRNGNYGHGAGAGLVDVGSALQAARNPNGVWPANLGIVPSTGTGSLEASRGSYHVDADIDGDGIPDRVIGEIDALGQPWPAMSWSAYAWYTSPWSQLTAVTPGWSAVSWSALSWSGTTWSAASWSAVSWSADVWS
;
A
#
# COMPACT_ATOMS: atom_id res chain seq x y z
N MET A 1 -68.17 18.89 11.79
CA MET A 1 -68.01 19.19 10.35
C MET A 1 -66.52 19.20 9.99
N THR A 2 -66.19 18.24 9.24
CA THR A 2 -64.84 17.78 8.84
C THR A 2 -64.28 18.63 7.70
N VAL A 3 -63.01 19.00 7.73
CA VAL A 3 -62.22 19.17 6.48
C VAL A 3 -60.80 18.72 6.74
N ALA A 4 -60.41 17.67 6.07
CA ALA A 4 -59.06 17.16 6.00
C ALA A 4 -58.24 17.90 4.91
N VAL A 5 -57.06 18.36 5.24
CA VAL A 5 -56.09 18.88 4.26
C VAL A 5 -55.00 17.82 4.06
N ARG A 6 -54.90 17.30 2.84
CA ARG A 6 -53.84 16.39 2.38
C ARG A 6 -52.55 17.21 2.20
N ALA A 7 -51.48 16.80 2.89
CA ALA A 7 -50.11 17.23 2.57
C ALA A 7 -49.55 16.40 1.42
N ALA A 8 -49.20 17.05 0.33
CA ALA A 8 -48.49 16.45 -0.79
C ALA A 8 -47.00 16.35 -0.44
N ALA A 9 -46.47 15.13 -0.39
CA ALA A 9 -45.03 14.91 -0.24
C ALA A 9 -44.33 15.22 -1.56
N ILE A 10 -43.41 16.18 -1.54
CA ILE A 10 -42.48 16.48 -2.64
C ILE A 10 -41.38 15.44 -2.60
N VAL A 11 -41.40 14.52 -3.54
CA VAL A 11 -40.29 13.58 -3.80
C VAL A 11 -39.20 14.34 -4.52
N ARG A 12 -38.06 14.53 -3.86
CA ARG A 12 -36.82 15.01 -4.53
C ARG A 12 -36.22 13.88 -5.34
N PRO A 13 -35.81 14.07 -6.60
CA PRO A 13 -35.13 13.03 -7.34
C PRO A 13 -33.72 12.83 -6.77
N THR A 14 -33.42 11.62 -6.32
CA THR A 14 -32.08 11.16 -5.96
C THR A 14 -31.27 11.02 -7.23
N ILE A 15 -30.22 11.79 -7.38
CA ILE A 15 -29.27 11.65 -8.50
C ILE A 15 -28.48 10.38 -8.24
N LEU A 16 -28.80 9.31 -8.97
CA LEU A 16 -28.02 8.07 -9.00
C LEU A 16 -26.64 8.35 -9.64
N SER A 17 -25.59 7.84 -9.02
CA SER A 17 -24.22 7.96 -9.55
C SER A 17 -24.10 7.30 -10.92
N HIS A 18 -23.20 7.78 -11.76
CA HIS A 18 -22.96 7.25 -13.12
C HIS A 18 -22.68 5.73 -13.16
N ARG A 19 -22.13 5.14 -12.11
CA ARG A 19 -21.91 3.69 -12.00
C ARG A 19 -23.20 2.91 -11.81
N THR A 20 -24.12 3.39 -10.98
CA THR A 20 -25.43 2.72 -10.74
C THR A 20 -26.31 2.76 -11.97
N VAL A 21 -26.26 3.85 -12.74
CA VAL A 21 -26.99 3.97 -14.01
C VAL A 21 -26.45 2.99 -15.06
N ARG A 22 -25.13 2.79 -15.11
CA ARG A 22 -24.51 1.83 -16.06
C ARG A 22 -24.86 0.38 -15.73
N SER A 23 -24.85 -0.02 -14.44
CA SER A 23 -25.22 -1.39 -14.04
C SER A 23 -26.70 -1.70 -14.26
N VAL A 24 -27.59 -0.73 -14.03
CA VAL A 24 -29.03 -0.89 -14.29
C VAL A 24 -29.32 -0.92 -15.81
N ALA A 25 -28.61 -0.10 -16.62
CA ALA A 25 -28.76 -0.11 -18.06
C ALA A 25 -28.30 -1.44 -18.69
N ALA A 26 -27.22 -2.05 -18.19
CA ALA A 26 -26.75 -3.35 -18.63
C ALA A 26 -27.74 -4.48 -18.27
N ALA A 27 -28.30 -4.45 -17.07
CA ALA A 27 -29.31 -5.41 -16.63
C ALA A 27 -30.63 -5.27 -17.43
N VAL A 28 -31.05 -4.05 -17.73
CA VAL A 28 -32.26 -3.79 -18.56
C VAL A 28 -32.03 -4.18 -20.01
N ALA A 29 -30.83 -3.96 -20.56
CA ALA A 29 -30.51 -4.39 -21.94
C ALA A 29 -30.51 -5.93 -22.09
N LEU A 30 -29.97 -6.66 -21.11
CA LEU A 30 -30.02 -8.12 -21.07
C LEU A 30 -31.45 -8.66 -20.95
N THR A 31 -32.30 -8.01 -20.16
CA THR A 31 -33.71 -8.41 -20.00
C THR A 31 -34.55 -8.09 -21.24
N LEU A 32 -34.27 -6.99 -21.94
CA LEU A 32 -34.93 -6.62 -23.17
C LEU A 32 -34.54 -7.53 -24.35
N LEU A 33 -33.27 -7.97 -24.43
CA LEU A 33 -32.81 -8.95 -25.42
C LEU A 33 -33.47 -10.33 -25.22
N ALA A 34 -33.68 -10.72 -23.95
CA ALA A 34 -34.39 -11.97 -23.63
C ALA A 34 -35.89 -11.92 -23.99
N LEU A 35 -36.51 -10.74 -23.93
CA LEU A 35 -37.92 -10.52 -24.29
C LEU A 35 -38.16 -10.45 -25.81
N LEU A 36 -37.12 -10.14 -26.61
CA LEU A 36 -37.21 -10.04 -28.06
C LEU A 36 -36.91 -11.37 -28.78
N GLY A 37 -36.64 -12.46 -28.04
CA GLY A 37 -36.41 -13.78 -28.65
C GLY A 37 -35.16 -13.89 -29.53
N VAL A 38 -34.24 -12.90 -29.46
CA VAL A 38 -32.97 -12.96 -30.17
C VAL A 38 -32.01 -13.76 -29.30
N GLN A 39 -31.89 -15.05 -29.57
CA GLN A 39 -30.80 -15.83 -28.98
C GLN A 39 -29.47 -15.38 -29.57
N PRO A 40 -28.47 -15.02 -28.74
CA PRO A 40 -27.11 -14.84 -29.26
C PRO A 40 -26.63 -16.16 -29.86
N PRO A 41 -25.81 -16.12 -30.92
CA PRO A 41 -25.35 -17.34 -31.56
C PRO A 41 -24.64 -18.23 -30.54
N PRO A 42 -24.95 -19.54 -30.49
CA PRO A 42 -24.38 -20.44 -29.49
C PRO A 42 -22.87 -20.52 -29.68
N GLY A 43 -22.11 -20.15 -28.65
CA GLY A 43 -20.65 -20.27 -28.58
C GLY A 43 -19.88 -18.98 -28.29
N GLY A 44 -20.46 -17.78 -28.48
CA GLY A 44 -19.73 -16.53 -28.26
C GLY A 44 -19.61 -16.11 -26.79
N SER A 45 -20.69 -16.15 -26.05
CA SER A 45 -20.72 -15.71 -24.65
C SER A 45 -19.92 -16.63 -23.70
N SER A 46 -19.90 -17.94 -23.98
CA SER A 46 -19.17 -18.93 -23.20
C SER A 46 -17.65 -18.80 -23.40
N ALA A 47 -17.18 -18.51 -24.61
CA ALA A 47 -15.76 -18.34 -24.90
C ALA A 47 -15.22 -17.01 -24.29
N MET A 48 -15.99 -15.92 -24.37
CA MET A 48 -15.63 -14.65 -23.71
C MET A 48 -15.54 -14.79 -22.19
N ALA A 49 -16.51 -15.43 -21.56
CA ALA A 49 -16.52 -15.61 -20.12
C ALA A 49 -15.35 -16.44 -19.58
N ALA A 50 -14.74 -17.29 -20.44
CA ALA A 50 -13.64 -18.16 -20.06
C ALA A 50 -12.24 -17.54 -20.29
N LYS A 51 -12.11 -16.56 -21.18
CA LYS A 51 -10.80 -16.06 -21.63
C LYS A 51 -10.65 -14.53 -21.58
N VAL A 52 -11.72 -13.78 -21.44
CA VAL A 52 -11.70 -12.32 -21.41
C VAL A 52 -12.09 -11.85 -20.02
N ASP A 53 -11.33 -10.89 -19.51
CA ASP A 53 -11.67 -10.23 -18.24
C ASP A 53 -13.14 -9.76 -18.23
N PRO A 54 -13.90 -10.01 -17.16
CA PRO A 54 -15.33 -9.68 -17.11
C PRO A 54 -15.63 -8.18 -17.27
N GLY A 55 -14.75 -7.29 -16.77
CA GLY A 55 -14.89 -5.84 -16.91
C GLY A 55 -14.70 -5.41 -18.36
N LEU A 56 -13.64 -5.90 -18.99
CA LEU A 56 -13.35 -5.67 -20.41
C LEU A 56 -14.44 -6.23 -21.32
N ALA A 57 -14.97 -7.42 -21.01
CA ALA A 57 -16.06 -8.02 -21.77
C ALA A 57 -17.35 -7.19 -21.69
N ALA A 58 -17.66 -6.62 -20.52
CA ALA A 58 -18.81 -5.74 -20.34
C ALA A 58 -18.64 -4.40 -21.09
N GLU A 59 -17.44 -3.81 -21.06
CA GLU A 59 -17.11 -2.59 -21.78
C GLU A 59 -17.22 -2.79 -23.29
N ALA A 60 -16.64 -3.85 -23.82
CA ALA A 60 -16.72 -4.22 -25.24
C ALA A 60 -18.15 -4.49 -25.71
N ALA A 61 -18.98 -5.10 -24.85
CA ALA A 61 -20.39 -5.33 -25.16
C ALA A 61 -21.19 -4.02 -25.18
N ALA A 62 -20.85 -3.06 -24.32
CA ALA A 62 -21.51 -1.74 -24.29
C ALA A 62 -21.11 -0.84 -25.48
N ALA A 63 -19.90 -0.98 -25.99
CA ALA A 63 -19.35 -0.17 -27.07
C ALA A 63 -18.53 -1.01 -28.10
N PRO A 64 -19.16 -1.89 -28.91
CA PRO A 64 -18.44 -2.84 -29.76
C PRO A 64 -17.53 -2.22 -30.83
N ALA A 65 -17.81 -0.97 -31.23
CA ALA A 65 -17.03 -0.25 -32.23
C ALA A 65 -15.90 0.58 -31.61
N SER A 66 -15.87 0.73 -30.28
CA SER A 66 -14.81 1.47 -29.59
C SER A 66 -13.51 0.68 -29.59
N THR A 67 -12.41 1.40 -29.67
CA THR A 67 -11.07 0.84 -29.52
C THR A 67 -10.79 0.59 -28.06
N VAL A 68 -10.29 -0.60 -27.75
CA VAL A 68 -9.84 -0.99 -26.41
C VAL A 68 -8.39 -1.45 -26.48
N ASN A 69 -7.62 -1.08 -25.47
CA ASN A 69 -6.26 -1.58 -25.29
C ASN A 69 -6.33 -2.89 -24.49
N VAL A 70 -5.62 -3.90 -24.96
CA VAL A 70 -5.69 -5.25 -24.39
C VAL A 70 -4.30 -5.88 -24.28
N ILE A 71 -4.15 -6.72 -23.29
CA ILE A 71 -3.04 -7.66 -23.17
C ILE A 71 -3.56 -9.04 -23.57
N VAL A 72 -2.92 -9.65 -24.52
CA VAL A 72 -3.26 -10.99 -25.03
C VAL A 72 -2.17 -11.97 -24.63
N ARG A 73 -2.50 -12.93 -23.79
CA ARG A 73 -1.65 -14.08 -23.52
C ARG A 73 -1.95 -15.19 -24.50
N GLU A 74 -0.92 -15.74 -25.12
CA GLU A 74 -1.04 -16.86 -26.03
C GLU A 74 -1.11 -18.20 -25.31
N THR A 75 -1.59 -19.24 -25.98
CA THR A 75 -1.43 -20.62 -25.56
C THR A 75 -0.01 -21.10 -25.84
N LEU A 76 0.63 -21.76 -24.89
CA LEU A 76 1.99 -22.29 -25.06
C LEU A 76 2.03 -23.50 -26.00
N PRO A 77 3.06 -23.63 -26.85
CA PRO A 77 4.16 -22.68 -27.05
C PRO A 77 3.72 -21.42 -27.79
N PRO A 78 4.31 -20.24 -27.47
CA PRO A 78 3.99 -18.99 -28.15
C PRO A 78 4.22 -19.10 -29.65
N SER A 79 3.36 -18.44 -30.43
CA SER A 79 3.45 -18.41 -31.89
C SER A 79 2.85 -17.11 -32.40
N ASP A 80 3.26 -16.63 -33.56
CA ASP A 80 2.75 -15.40 -34.17
C ASP A 80 1.27 -15.50 -34.71
N VAL A 81 0.55 -16.55 -34.29
CA VAL A 81 -0.83 -16.80 -34.79
C VAL A 81 -1.82 -15.80 -34.17
N ALA A 82 -1.67 -15.48 -32.88
CA ALA A 82 -2.59 -14.56 -32.22
C ALA A 82 -2.35 -13.12 -32.68
N GLU A 83 -1.10 -12.69 -32.91
CA GLU A 83 -0.77 -11.37 -33.46
C GLU A 83 -1.31 -11.21 -34.90
N ARG A 84 -1.15 -12.24 -35.74
CA ARG A 84 -1.75 -12.23 -37.08
C ARG A 84 -3.25 -12.13 -37.01
N LEU A 85 -3.88 -12.79 -36.03
CA LEU A 85 -5.32 -12.68 -35.82
C LEU A 85 -5.71 -11.24 -35.44
N VAL A 86 -5.02 -10.62 -34.50
CA VAL A 86 -5.24 -9.21 -34.13
C VAL A 86 -5.13 -8.30 -35.35
N ARG A 87 -4.06 -8.43 -36.14
CA ARG A 87 -3.86 -7.62 -37.35
C ARG A 87 -4.97 -7.88 -38.40
N SER A 88 -5.44 -9.12 -38.54
CA SER A 88 -6.53 -9.48 -39.47
C SER A 88 -7.89 -8.92 -39.03
N LEU A 89 -8.09 -8.68 -37.75
CA LEU A 89 -9.28 -8.06 -37.17
C LEU A 89 -9.20 -6.52 -37.17
N GLY A 90 -8.17 -5.94 -37.81
CA GLY A 90 -7.96 -4.51 -37.89
C GLY A 90 -7.32 -3.89 -36.63
N GLY A 91 -6.83 -4.70 -35.72
CA GLY A 91 -6.09 -4.26 -34.54
C GLY A 91 -4.60 -4.03 -34.81
N THR A 92 -3.93 -3.40 -33.86
CA THR A 92 -2.49 -3.15 -33.91
C THR A 92 -1.85 -3.80 -32.71
N VAL A 93 -0.82 -4.61 -32.91
CA VAL A 93 0.06 -5.10 -31.84
C VAL A 93 0.97 -3.94 -31.47
N THR A 94 1.00 -3.59 -30.19
CA THR A 94 1.75 -2.43 -29.69
C THR A 94 3.10 -2.84 -29.13
N HIS A 95 3.15 -3.90 -28.33
CA HIS A 95 4.39 -4.41 -27.74
C HIS A 95 4.34 -5.93 -27.65
N GLU A 96 5.45 -6.58 -27.94
CA GLU A 96 5.66 -7.99 -27.64
C GLU A 96 5.95 -8.14 -26.14
N LEU A 97 5.29 -9.11 -25.52
CA LEU A 97 5.43 -9.42 -24.08
C LEU A 97 5.86 -10.88 -23.89
N PRO A 98 7.11 -11.23 -24.29
CA PRO A 98 7.58 -12.63 -24.30
C PRO A 98 7.48 -13.30 -22.94
N ILE A 99 7.62 -12.52 -21.88
CA ILE A 99 7.56 -13.01 -20.50
C ILE A 99 6.17 -13.50 -20.10
N LEU A 100 5.13 -12.92 -20.67
CA LEU A 100 3.74 -13.36 -20.52
C LEU A 100 3.40 -14.50 -21.50
N GLY A 101 4.30 -14.76 -22.46
CA GLY A 101 3.98 -15.56 -23.62
C GLY A 101 2.84 -14.92 -24.42
N GLY A 102 2.94 -13.60 -24.71
CA GLY A 102 1.90 -12.83 -25.37
C GLY A 102 2.36 -11.45 -25.78
N PHE A 103 1.42 -10.52 -25.93
CA PHE A 103 1.65 -9.17 -26.44
C PHE A 103 0.54 -8.20 -26.00
N SER A 104 0.83 -6.89 -26.04
CA SER A 104 -0.22 -5.86 -25.95
C SER A 104 -0.71 -5.47 -27.34
N ALA A 105 -1.98 -5.08 -27.41
CA ALA A 105 -2.60 -4.69 -28.67
C ALA A 105 -3.76 -3.71 -28.47
N THR A 106 -4.03 -2.95 -29.53
CA THR A 106 -5.24 -2.13 -29.62
C THR A 106 -6.19 -2.81 -30.59
N VAL A 107 -7.42 -3.11 -30.14
CA VAL A 107 -8.44 -3.81 -30.93
C VAL A 107 -9.80 -3.13 -30.80
N SER A 108 -10.73 -3.42 -31.68
CA SER A 108 -12.15 -3.05 -31.47
C SER A 108 -12.80 -3.95 -30.43
N GLY A 109 -13.77 -3.44 -29.65
CA GLY A 109 -14.52 -4.26 -28.69
C GLY A 109 -15.16 -5.49 -29.31
N SER A 110 -15.58 -5.41 -30.58
CA SER A 110 -16.10 -6.57 -31.32
C SER A 110 -15.07 -7.66 -31.62
N ALA A 111 -13.79 -7.30 -31.73
CA ALA A 111 -12.71 -8.25 -32.01
C ALA A 111 -12.42 -9.18 -30.82
N LEU A 112 -12.78 -8.79 -29.59
CA LEU A 112 -12.59 -9.61 -28.40
C LEU A 112 -13.29 -10.95 -28.46
N VAL A 113 -14.45 -11.02 -29.13
CA VAL A 113 -15.20 -12.27 -29.34
C VAL A 113 -14.39 -13.25 -30.18
N ASP A 114 -13.76 -12.76 -31.23
CA ASP A 114 -12.97 -13.59 -32.13
C ASP A 114 -11.63 -13.98 -31.55
N LEU A 115 -11.01 -13.08 -30.78
CA LEU A 115 -9.82 -13.40 -29.98
C LEU A 115 -10.12 -14.50 -28.94
N ALA A 116 -11.22 -14.38 -28.19
CA ALA A 116 -11.63 -15.40 -27.22
C ALA A 116 -11.91 -16.78 -27.83
N ARG A 117 -12.37 -16.82 -29.06
CA ARG A 117 -12.64 -18.08 -29.81
C ARG A 117 -11.37 -18.74 -30.31
N SER A 118 -10.29 -18.00 -30.47
CA SER A 118 -9.05 -18.55 -31.02
C SER A 118 -8.41 -19.54 -30.04
N SER A 119 -7.94 -20.66 -30.54
CA SER A 119 -7.19 -21.63 -29.76
C SER A 119 -5.77 -21.15 -29.44
N SER A 120 -5.25 -20.15 -30.17
CA SER A 120 -3.94 -19.55 -29.92
C SER A 120 -3.97 -18.51 -28.78
N VAL A 121 -5.16 -18.03 -28.39
CA VAL A 121 -5.34 -17.08 -27.30
C VAL A 121 -5.71 -17.81 -26.02
N GLY A 122 -4.92 -17.63 -24.97
CA GLY A 122 -5.15 -18.17 -23.64
C GLY A 122 -6.03 -17.25 -22.79
N LEU A 123 -5.65 -15.97 -22.68
CA LEU A 123 -6.36 -14.96 -21.87
C LEU A 123 -6.27 -13.58 -22.56
N VAL A 124 -7.22 -12.71 -22.26
CA VAL A 124 -7.25 -11.32 -22.72
C VAL A 124 -7.68 -10.44 -21.55
N TRP A 125 -6.86 -9.46 -21.20
CA TRP A 125 -7.14 -8.45 -20.17
C TRP A 125 -7.24 -7.06 -20.78
N GLY A 126 -7.86 -6.13 -20.06
CA GLY A 126 -7.83 -4.72 -20.40
C GLY A 126 -6.48 -4.10 -20.01
N ASP A 127 -5.90 -3.34 -20.94
CA ASP A 127 -4.75 -2.49 -20.66
C ASP A 127 -5.28 -1.08 -20.37
N GLY A 128 -5.43 -0.76 -19.07
CA GLY A 128 -6.07 0.47 -18.60
C GLY A 128 -5.07 1.53 -18.17
N GLU A 129 -5.36 2.80 -18.49
CA GLU A 129 -4.61 3.93 -17.95
C GLU A 129 -4.77 4.04 -16.44
N ILE A 130 -3.66 4.23 -15.74
CA ILE A 130 -3.63 4.49 -14.29
C ILE A 130 -3.47 6.00 -14.08
N ALA A 131 -4.49 6.61 -13.49
CA ALA A 131 -4.35 7.93 -12.91
C ALA A 131 -4.01 7.78 -11.43
N MET A 132 -2.89 8.36 -11.00
CA MET A 132 -2.60 8.58 -9.59
C MET A 132 -3.79 9.27 -8.95
N SER A 133 -4.40 8.63 -7.95
CA SER A 133 -5.45 9.26 -7.14
C SER A 133 -4.83 10.41 -6.36
N SER A 134 -4.81 11.60 -6.96
CA SER A 134 -4.59 12.82 -6.20
C SER A 134 -5.78 12.96 -5.25
N SER A 135 -5.56 12.66 -3.97
CA SER A 135 -6.46 13.12 -2.92
C SER A 135 -6.75 14.60 -3.14
N PRO A 136 -7.93 15.12 -2.79
CA PRO A 136 -8.25 16.54 -2.95
C PRO A 136 -7.40 17.39 -1.99
N THR A 137 -6.10 17.37 -2.19
CA THR A 137 -5.07 18.04 -1.39
C THR A 137 -5.25 19.56 -1.37
N SER A 138 -5.83 20.14 -2.44
CA SER A 138 -6.04 21.57 -2.53
C SER A 138 -6.96 22.15 -1.45
N LEU A 139 -7.93 21.38 -0.93
CA LEU A 139 -8.80 21.84 0.16
C LEU A 139 -8.05 21.89 1.48
N TYR A 140 -7.31 20.83 1.81
CA TYR A 140 -6.58 20.74 3.08
C TYR A 140 -5.35 21.64 3.13
N ASN A 141 -4.69 21.92 2.01
CA ASN A 141 -3.55 22.83 1.97
C ASN A 141 -3.90 24.27 2.38
N ARG A 142 -5.18 24.66 2.29
CA ARG A 142 -5.67 25.98 2.74
C ARG A 142 -5.97 26.03 4.25
N LEU A 143 -6.04 24.89 4.92
CA LEU A 143 -6.28 24.86 6.36
C LEU A 143 -5.03 25.31 7.13
N ALA A 144 -5.25 25.85 8.33
CA ALA A 144 -4.17 26.19 9.24
C ALA A 144 -3.42 24.92 9.69
N PRO A 145 -2.11 25.04 10.05
CA PRO A 145 -1.37 23.97 10.67
C PRO A 145 -2.06 23.42 11.91
N ASN A 146 -2.11 22.10 12.05
CA ASN A 146 -2.70 21.47 13.21
C ASN A 146 -1.70 21.43 14.38
N THR A 147 -1.81 22.38 15.29
CA THR A 147 -0.95 22.49 16.48
C THR A 147 -1.46 21.68 17.67
N ALA A 148 -2.69 21.18 17.63
CA ALA A 148 -3.37 20.53 18.74
C ALA A 148 -3.31 18.99 18.70
N TRP A 149 -2.77 18.38 17.61
CA TRP A 149 -2.82 16.94 17.45
C TRP A 149 -2.05 16.19 18.57
N ARG A 150 -0.93 16.72 19.04
CA ARG A 150 -0.14 16.11 20.12
C ARG A 150 -0.94 16.00 21.44
N GLN A 151 -1.70 17.06 21.79
CA GLN A 151 -2.58 17.05 22.96
C GLN A 151 -3.78 16.12 22.77
N SER A 152 -4.37 16.06 21.54
CA SER A 152 -5.54 15.21 21.29
C SER A 152 -5.26 13.72 21.48
N ILE A 153 -4.01 13.26 21.30
CA ILE A 153 -3.58 11.89 21.56
C ILE A 153 -2.85 11.75 22.92
N ARG A 154 -2.79 12.80 23.73
CA ARG A 154 -2.11 12.86 25.03
C ARG A 154 -0.60 12.62 24.99
N LEU A 155 0.04 12.90 23.85
CA LEU A 155 1.49 12.79 23.73
C LEU A 155 2.22 13.74 24.69
N ASN A 156 1.70 14.95 24.88
CA ASN A 156 2.24 15.95 25.81
C ASN A 156 2.31 15.49 27.29
N GLN A 157 1.62 14.41 27.67
CA GLN A 157 1.67 13.85 29.03
C GLN A 157 2.90 12.98 29.28
N VAL A 158 3.62 12.62 28.23
CA VAL A 158 4.80 11.74 28.29
C VAL A 158 6.05 12.42 27.75
N ASP A 159 5.94 13.66 27.30
CA ASP A 159 7.08 14.47 26.86
C ASP A 159 8.15 14.55 27.97
N GLY A 160 9.42 14.30 27.59
CA GLY A 160 10.55 14.27 28.53
C GLY A 160 10.67 13.01 29.40
N VAL A 161 9.74 12.05 29.29
CA VAL A 161 9.82 10.75 29.98
C VAL A 161 10.31 9.66 29.04
N TYR A 162 9.79 9.65 27.83
CA TYR A 162 10.17 8.76 26.74
C TYR A 162 10.35 9.57 25.47
N ASP A 163 11.39 9.27 24.72
CA ASP A 163 11.74 9.93 23.46
C ASP A 163 11.97 8.95 22.29
N GLY A 164 11.86 7.63 22.56
CA GLY A 164 12.12 6.58 21.58
C GLY A 164 13.58 6.13 21.50
N GLY A 165 14.47 6.68 22.34
CA GLY A 165 15.89 6.38 22.29
C GLY A 165 16.21 4.90 22.42
N GLY A 166 17.15 4.42 21.57
CA GLY A 166 17.54 3.02 21.49
C GLY A 166 16.58 2.13 20.70
N VAL A 167 15.60 2.70 19.99
CA VAL A 167 14.69 2.00 19.09
C VAL A 167 14.81 2.57 17.70
N ALA A 168 15.06 1.73 16.70
CA ALA A 168 15.02 2.17 15.30
C ALA A 168 13.66 1.90 14.67
N VAL A 169 13.20 2.90 13.90
CA VAL A 169 12.04 2.80 13.01
C VAL A 169 12.54 2.76 11.58
N ALA A 170 12.20 1.70 10.85
CA ALA A 170 12.45 1.63 9.42
C ALA A 170 11.30 2.33 8.66
N LEU A 171 11.66 3.11 7.65
CA LEU A 171 10.72 3.71 6.70
C LEU A 171 10.97 3.08 5.33
N LEU A 172 10.01 2.33 4.82
CA LEU A 172 9.94 2.01 3.40
C LEU A 172 9.11 3.12 2.75
N ASP A 173 9.79 4.01 2.01
CA ASP A 173 9.15 5.22 1.49
C ASP A 173 9.95 5.78 0.29
N THR A 174 9.82 7.06 0.00
CA THR A 174 10.47 7.77 -1.12
C THR A 174 11.91 8.22 -0.83
N GLY A 175 12.47 7.81 0.30
CA GLY A 175 13.78 8.28 0.79
C GLY A 175 13.66 9.25 1.96
N VAL A 176 14.79 9.72 2.46
CA VAL A 176 14.86 10.74 3.53
C VAL A 176 15.97 11.73 3.20
N THR A 177 15.62 13.02 3.12
CA THR A 177 16.58 14.12 3.00
C THR A 177 17.20 14.42 4.36
N GLU A 178 18.51 14.67 4.39
CA GLU A 178 19.22 15.05 5.60
C GLU A 178 18.67 16.36 6.18
N SER A 179 18.62 16.41 7.51
CA SER A 179 18.11 17.56 8.25
C SER A 179 18.75 17.59 9.62
N ASP A 180 19.02 18.79 10.14
CA ASP A 180 19.50 18.99 11.53
C ASP A 180 18.51 18.41 12.56
N ASP A 181 17.23 18.33 12.22
CA ASP A 181 16.18 17.71 13.04
C ASP A 181 16.36 16.20 13.22
N LEU A 182 17.01 15.54 12.27
CA LEU A 182 17.28 14.11 12.33
C LEU A 182 18.70 13.82 12.84
N GLY A 183 19.69 14.63 12.43
CA GLY A 183 21.10 14.49 12.84
C GLY A 183 21.63 13.08 12.61
N ASP A 184 22.47 12.60 13.53
CA ASP A 184 23.11 11.28 13.46
C ASP A 184 22.15 10.11 13.70
N ARG A 185 20.86 10.36 13.96
CA ARG A 185 19.84 9.32 14.18
C ARG A 185 19.32 8.68 12.90
N LEU A 186 19.63 9.23 11.74
CA LEU A 186 19.44 8.55 10.45
C LEU A 186 20.59 7.56 10.23
N LEU A 187 20.44 6.35 10.75
CA LEU A 187 21.51 5.35 10.82
C LEU A 187 21.89 4.76 9.47
N ALA A 188 20.93 4.66 8.56
CA ALA A 188 21.16 4.12 7.23
C ALA A 188 20.17 4.72 6.21
N ARG A 189 20.67 4.88 4.98
CA ARG A 189 19.89 5.17 3.77
C ARG A 189 20.19 4.09 2.75
N VAL A 190 19.16 3.40 2.33
CA VAL A 190 19.24 2.36 1.30
C VAL A 190 18.32 2.78 0.16
N ASP A 191 18.78 2.65 -1.07
CA ASP A 191 18.00 3.00 -2.24
C ASP A 191 17.86 1.78 -3.15
N LEU A 192 16.63 1.34 -3.33
CA LEU A 192 16.24 0.22 -4.20
C LEU A 192 15.62 0.71 -5.51
N THR A 193 15.68 2.00 -5.78
CA THR A 193 15.22 2.61 -7.03
C THR A 193 16.37 2.78 -8.01
N PRO A 194 16.07 3.04 -9.29
CA PRO A 194 17.12 3.36 -10.28
C PRO A 194 17.93 4.64 -10.00
N GLU A 195 17.47 5.51 -9.10
CA GLU A 195 18.17 6.75 -8.75
C GLU A 195 19.47 6.50 -7.97
N HIS A 196 19.50 5.51 -7.08
CA HIS A 196 20.66 5.08 -6.29
C HIS A 196 21.33 6.18 -5.46
N ASP A 197 20.60 7.18 -5.02
CA ASP A 197 21.14 8.30 -4.25
C ASP A 197 20.64 8.36 -2.79
N GLY A 198 19.55 7.65 -2.49
CA GLY A 198 18.93 7.57 -1.18
C GLY A 198 18.25 8.86 -0.70
N PHE A 199 18.30 9.94 -1.52
CA PHE A 199 17.62 11.18 -1.22
C PHE A 199 16.12 11.09 -1.53
N ASP A 200 15.34 11.93 -0.86
CA ASP A 200 13.89 12.00 -1.06
C ASP A 200 13.55 12.98 -2.20
N THR A 201 13.52 12.48 -3.40
CA THR A 201 13.18 13.25 -4.60
C THR A 201 11.68 13.51 -4.74
N TYR A 202 10.84 12.74 -4.05
CA TYR A 202 9.38 12.96 -4.00
C TYR A 202 8.95 13.86 -2.83
N GLY A 203 9.48 13.65 -1.61
CA GLY A 203 9.25 14.47 -0.42
C GLY A 203 8.37 13.83 0.65
N HIS A 204 7.81 12.64 0.40
CA HIS A 204 6.91 11.98 1.36
C HIS A 204 7.67 11.33 2.53
N GLY A 205 8.73 10.59 2.26
CA GLY A 205 9.49 9.89 3.30
C GLY A 205 10.16 10.84 4.30
N THR A 206 10.66 11.99 3.83
CA THR A 206 11.19 13.05 4.70
C THR A 206 10.10 13.59 5.62
N HIS A 207 8.90 13.79 5.11
CA HIS A 207 7.78 14.23 5.92
C HIS A 207 7.40 13.19 6.99
N MET A 208 7.35 11.90 6.63
CA MET A 208 7.08 10.81 7.58
C MET A 208 8.19 10.72 8.65
N SER A 209 9.46 10.85 8.27
CA SER A 209 10.59 10.78 9.19
C SER A 209 10.52 11.86 10.29
N GLY A 210 10.15 13.08 9.92
CA GLY A 210 9.97 14.18 10.86
C GLY A 210 8.79 13.99 11.82
N ILE A 211 7.67 13.39 11.36
CA ILE A 211 6.55 13.02 12.24
C ILE A 211 7.00 11.99 13.27
N ILE A 212 7.79 11.01 12.87
CA ILE A 212 8.27 9.94 13.75
C ILE A 212 9.30 10.48 14.72
N ALA A 213 10.38 11.12 14.22
CA ALA A 213 11.60 11.35 15.01
C ALA A 213 12.22 12.76 14.88
N GLY A 214 11.53 13.72 14.27
CA GLY A 214 12.03 15.10 14.20
C GLY A 214 12.18 15.73 15.59
N THR A 215 13.30 16.40 15.84
CA THR A 215 13.55 17.11 17.11
C THR A 215 12.85 18.47 17.19
N GLY A 216 12.44 19.01 16.06
CA GLY A 216 11.93 20.38 15.98
C GLY A 216 13.03 21.44 16.05
N ALA A 217 14.30 21.09 15.83
CA ALA A 217 15.44 21.99 15.99
C ALA A 217 15.30 23.27 15.16
N ALA A 218 14.83 23.16 13.92
CA ALA A 218 14.62 24.32 13.03
C ALA A 218 13.38 25.17 13.40
N SER A 219 12.63 24.80 14.45
CA SER A 219 11.42 25.49 14.92
C SER A 219 11.37 25.75 16.43
N ASP A 220 12.52 25.78 17.09
CA ASP A 220 12.60 25.91 18.56
C ASP A 220 11.71 24.90 19.31
N GLY A 221 11.57 23.68 18.77
CA GLY A 221 10.77 22.60 19.33
C GLY A 221 9.27 22.64 19.00
N GLN A 222 8.80 23.60 18.19
CA GLN A 222 7.37 23.72 17.85
C GLN A 222 6.85 22.51 17.06
N TRP A 223 7.64 21.98 16.13
CA TRP A 223 7.26 20.89 15.25
C TRP A 223 7.99 19.58 15.57
N THR A 224 8.14 19.30 16.87
CA THR A 224 8.75 18.05 17.34
C THR A 224 7.88 16.85 16.94
N GLY A 225 8.52 15.78 16.47
CA GLY A 225 7.88 14.49 16.17
C GLY A 225 7.40 13.76 17.42
N VAL A 226 6.96 12.52 17.26
CA VAL A 226 6.42 11.72 18.36
C VAL A 226 7.52 11.15 19.24
N ALA A 227 8.60 10.65 18.66
CA ALA A 227 9.71 9.95 19.30
C ALA A 227 11.04 10.59 18.90
N PRO A 228 11.35 11.82 19.38
CA PRO A 228 12.49 12.61 18.90
C PRO A 228 13.88 12.03 19.23
N GLY A 229 13.96 11.00 20.04
CA GLY A 229 15.19 10.24 20.31
C GLY A 229 15.27 8.91 19.55
N ALA A 230 14.25 8.52 18.79
CA ALA A 230 14.26 7.29 18.01
C ALA A 230 15.24 7.38 16.83
N ASP A 231 15.89 6.28 16.54
CA ASP A 231 16.72 6.12 15.35
C ASP A 231 15.86 5.83 14.12
N LEU A 232 16.36 6.16 12.94
CA LEU A 232 15.69 5.95 11.66
C LEU A 232 16.56 5.14 10.71
N VAL A 233 15.91 4.29 9.94
CA VAL A 233 16.50 3.56 8.82
C VAL A 233 15.63 3.82 7.59
N SER A 234 16.15 4.56 6.62
CA SER A 234 15.46 4.87 5.37
C SER A 234 15.76 3.79 4.34
N VAL A 235 14.70 3.18 3.82
CA VAL A 235 14.76 2.28 2.66
C VAL A 235 13.89 2.88 1.57
N LYS A 236 14.55 3.55 0.61
CA LYS A 236 13.89 4.17 -0.53
C LYS A 236 13.46 3.08 -1.51
N VAL A 237 12.16 3.02 -1.75
CA VAL A 237 11.54 2.05 -2.66
C VAL A 237 10.76 2.73 -3.78
N ALA A 238 10.52 4.05 -3.70
CA ALA A 238 9.76 4.81 -4.68
C ALA A 238 10.56 5.97 -5.25
N GLY A 239 10.36 6.24 -6.54
CA GLY A 239 11.03 7.28 -7.31
C GLY A 239 10.43 8.68 -7.13
N PRO A 240 10.84 9.64 -8.00
CA PRO A 240 10.46 11.05 -7.89
C PRO A 240 8.98 11.32 -8.20
N ASP A 241 8.26 10.37 -8.78
CA ASP A 241 6.82 10.40 -8.99
C ASP A 241 6.03 9.82 -7.81
N GLY A 242 6.72 9.27 -6.80
CA GLY A 242 6.12 8.63 -5.63
C GLY A 242 5.57 7.23 -5.92
N SER A 243 5.84 6.67 -7.09
CA SER A 243 5.39 5.33 -7.47
C SER A 243 6.43 4.25 -7.14
N THR A 244 5.96 3.04 -6.95
CA THR A 244 6.80 1.85 -6.72
C THR A 244 6.08 0.57 -7.14
N ASP A 245 6.84 -0.46 -7.45
CA ASP A 245 6.30 -1.80 -7.71
C ASP A 245 6.24 -2.62 -6.41
N VAL A 246 5.27 -3.55 -6.34
CA VAL A 246 5.12 -4.47 -5.21
C VAL A 246 6.40 -5.27 -4.97
N SER A 247 7.08 -5.71 -6.03
CA SER A 247 8.33 -6.47 -5.91
C SER A 247 9.45 -5.66 -5.26
N THR A 248 9.55 -4.36 -5.55
CA THR A 248 10.51 -3.45 -4.92
C THR A 248 10.22 -3.26 -3.43
N VAL A 249 8.93 -3.15 -3.06
CA VAL A 249 8.52 -3.10 -1.65
C VAL A 249 8.90 -4.38 -0.92
N ILE A 250 8.64 -5.54 -1.51
CA ILE A 250 9.00 -6.85 -0.95
C ILE A 250 10.52 -6.95 -0.74
N ALA A 251 11.30 -6.46 -1.69
CA ALA A 251 12.76 -6.39 -1.56
C ALA A 251 13.20 -5.49 -0.40
N GLY A 252 12.55 -4.34 -0.23
CA GLY A 252 12.76 -3.45 0.92
C GLY A 252 12.43 -4.12 2.25
N LEU A 253 11.30 -4.83 2.32
CA LEU A 253 10.91 -5.62 3.50
C LEU A 253 11.97 -6.66 3.86
N GLN A 254 12.47 -7.38 2.87
CA GLN A 254 13.52 -8.37 3.06
C GLN A 254 14.82 -7.74 3.59
N TRP A 255 15.22 -6.58 3.04
CA TRP A 255 16.39 -5.86 3.54
C TRP A 255 16.20 -5.45 5.02
N VAL A 256 15.02 -4.94 5.39
CA VAL A 256 14.69 -4.53 6.77
C VAL A 256 14.79 -5.73 7.73
N VAL A 257 14.22 -6.87 7.36
CA VAL A 257 14.28 -8.09 8.18
C VAL A 257 15.73 -8.58 8.35
N ALA A 258 16.50 -8.57 7.28
CA ALA A 258 17.90 -8.99 7.30
C ALA A 258 18.77 -8.09 8.21
N ASN A 259 18.45 -6.81 8.30
CA ASN A 259 19.24 -5.83 9.04
C ASN A 259 18.62 -5.42 10.39
N ARG A 260 17.53 -6.07 10.82
CA ARG A 260 16.79 -5.68 12.02
C ARG A 260 17.63 -5.68 13.30
N THR A 261 18.55 -6.63 13.45
CA THR A 261 19.43 -6.72 14.62
C THR A 261 20.60 -5.74 14.55
N THR A 262 21.10 -5.47 13.34
CA THR A 262 22.19 -4.50 13.12
C THR A 262 21.80 -3.10 13.58
N TYR A 263 20.58 -2.69 13.27
CA TYR A 263 20.07 -1.35 13.59
C TYR A 263 19.05 -1.34 14.74
N ASN A 264 18.77 -2.46 15.39
CA ASN A 264 17.71 -2.59 16.40
C ASN A 264 16.34 -2.10 15.89
N ILE A 265 15.97 -2.50 14.68
CA ILE A 265 14.67 -2.14 14.07
C ILE A 265 13.55 -2.87 14.79
N ARG A 266 12.63 -2.12 15.40
CA ARG A 266 11.48 -2.66 16.11
C ARG A 266 10.14 -2.24 15.50
N VAL A 267 10.15 -1.22 14.67
CA VAL A 267 8.97 -0.69 14.00
C VAL A 267 9.28 -0.51 12.51
N LEU A 268 8.32 -0.83 11.66
CA LEU A 268 8.35 -0.58 10.23
C LEU A 268 7.14 0.25 9.85
N ASN A 269 7.38 1.43 9.27
CA ASN A 269 6.34 2.31 8.73
C ASN A 269 6.13 2.06 7.25
N LEU A 270 4.91 1.71 6.86
CA LEU A 270 4.45 1.54 5.48
C LEU A 270 3.30 2.51 5.19
N ALA A 271 3.63 3.64 4.57
CA ALA A 271 2.68 4.72 4.36
C ALA A 271 2.15 4.79 2.90
N PHE A 272 2.09 3.66 2.22
CA PHE A 272 1.59 3.46 0.86
C PHE A 272 0.84 2.13 0.75
N GLY A 273 0.33 1.81 -0.43
CA GLY A 273 -0.30 0.52 -0.66
C GLY A 273 -1.00 0.43 -2.01
N THR A 274 -1.44 -0.79 -2.37
CA THR A 274 -2.18 -1.07 -3.60
C THR A 274 -3.67 -1.23 -3.33
N ASP A 275 -4.48 -1.20 -4.37
CA ASP A 275 -5.93 -1.39 -4.29
C ASP A 275 -6.37 -2.83 -4.65
N SER A 276 -5.45 -3.77 -4.57
CA SER A 276 -5.69 -5.18 -4.85
C SER A 276 -6.80 -5.77 -3.97
N ASP A 277 -7.66 -6.59 -4.57
CA ASP A 277 -8.68 -7.39 -3.90
C ASP A 277 -8.22 -8.85 -3.67
N GLN A 278 -6.95 -9.19 -3.96
CA GLN A 278 -6.41 -10.53 -3.71
C GLN A 278 -6.48 -10.86 -2.21
N SER A 279 -6.89 -12.10 -1.88
CA SER A 279 -6.95 -12.53 -0.47
C SER A 279 -5.58 -12.46 0.19
N TYR A 280 -5.51 -11.91 1.40
CA TYR A 280 -4.28 -11.85 2.18
C TYR A 280 -3.65 -13.24 2.36
N GLU A 281 -4.46 -14.30 2.45
CA GLU A 281 -3.99 -15.68 2.67
C GLU A 281 -3.01 -16.17 1.61
N ILE A 282 -3.02 -15.57 0.42
CA ILE A 282 -2.16 -15.97 -0.69
C ILE A 282 -1.32 -14.81 -1.25
N ASP A 283 -1.59 -13.57 -0.88
CA ASP A 283 -0.95 -12.40 -1.44
C ASP A 283 0.55 -12.33 -1.08
N PRO A 284 1.46 -12.11 -2.05
CA PRO A 284 2.89 -12.06 -1.79
C PRO A 284 3.33 -10.84 -0.95
N LEU A 285 2.64 -9.70 -1.07
CA LEU A 285 2.96 -8.52 -0.25
C LEU A 285 2.54 -8.74 1.20
N ASP A 286 1.34 -9.31 1.43
CA ASP A 286 0.87 -9.65 2.77
C ASP A 286 1.78 -10.69 3.42
N TYR A 287 2.19 -11.73 2.67
CA TYR A 287 3.21 -12.67 3.15
C TYR A 287 4.49 -11.96 3.61
N ALA A 288 4.99 -11.02 2.81
CA ALA A 288 6.25 -10.33 3.11
C ALA A 288 6.15 -9.45 4.38
N VAL A 289 5.04 -8.75 4.60
CA VAL A 289 4.84 -7.98 5.84
C VAL A 289 4.66 -8.87 7.06
N GLU A 290 4.04 -10.05 6.90
CA GLU A 290 3.96 -11.05 7.96
C GLU A 290 5.34 -11.59 8.34
N GLN A 291 6.28 -11.78 7.38
CA GLN A 291 7.65 -12.19 7.70
C GLN A 291 8.38 -11.12 8.55
N ALA A 292 8.17 -9.83 8.27
CA ALA A 292 8.68 -8.77 9.12
C ALA A 292 8.03 -8.82 10.52
N TRP A 293 6.72 -9.06 10.59
CA TRP A 293 5.99 -9.22 11.85
C TRP A 293 6.53 -10.36 12.69
N PHE A 294 6.68 -11.55 12.12
CA PHE A 294 7.19 -12.73 12.81
C PHE A 294 8.66 -12.61 13.20
N SER A 295 9.42 -11.75 12.52
CA SER A 295 10.79 -11.42 12.92
C SER A 295 10.88 -10.47 14.14
N GLY A 296 9.75 -10.04 14.70
CA GLY A 296 9.68 -9.18 15.88
C GLY A 296 9.60 -7.68 15.58
N ILE A 297 9.28 -7.30 14.33
CA ILE A 297 9.08 -5.92 13.90
C ILE A 297 7.58 -5.61 13.86
N LEU A 298 7.13 -4.59 14.57
CA LEU A 298 5.76 -4.08 14.46
C LEU A 298 5.60 -3.35 13.12
N VAL A 299 4.83 -3.92 12.21
CA VAL A 299 4.50 -3.29 10.92
C VAL A 299 3.28 -2.39 11.10
N VAL A 300 3.45 -1.11 10.81
CA VAL A 300 2.40 -0.09 10.85
C VAL A 300 2.08 0.33 9.41
N ALA A 301 0.88 0.03 8.95
CA ALA A 301 0.43 0.33 7.60
C ALA A 301 -0.65 1.42 7.59
N SER A 302 -0.61 2.30 6.60
CA SER A 302 -1.68 3.26 6.36
C SER A 302 -2.93 2.58 5.79
N ALA A 303 -4.12 3.05 6.18
CA ALA A 303 -5.38 2.50 5.69
C ALA A 303 -5.66 2.83 4.22
N GLY A 304 -5.08 3.91 3.71
CA GLY A 304 -5.38 4.47 2.39
C GLY A 304 -6.36 5.64 2.43
N ASN A 305 -6.44 6.38 1.32
CA ASN A 305 -7.16 7.65 1.24
C ASN A 305 -8.36 7.59 0.27
N ARG A 306 -8.98 6.42 0.11
CA ARG A 306 -10.10 6.17 -0.82
C ARG A 306 -11.48 6.16 -0.14
N GLY A 307 -11.60 6.77 1.07
CA GLY A 307 -12.88 6.93 1.75
C GLY A 307 -13.84 7.88 1.01
N PRO A 308 -15.09 8.03 1.50
CA PRO A 308 -15.67 7.43 2.71
C PRO A 308 -16.34 6.06 2.48
N GLY A 309 -16.23 5.46 1.30
CA GLY A 309 -16.81 4.15 1.01
C GLY A 309 -16.17 3.00 1.81
N GLY A 310 -16.90 1.91 2.03
CA GLY A 310 -16.39 0.69 2.65
C GLY A 310 -15.61 -0.20 1.66
N LYS A 311 -14.80 -1.12 2.19
CA LYS A 311 -13.92 -2.02 1.42
C LYS A 311 -12.89 -1.27 0.56
N THR A 312 -12.31 -0.23 1.15
CA THR A 312 -11.34 0.65 0.48
C THR A 312 -9.96 0.62 1.12
N ILE A 313 -9.74 -0.28 2.07
CA ILE A 313 -8.41 -0.49 2.68
C ILE A 313 -7.43 -0.91 1.58
N ASN A 314 -6.26 -0.29 1.58
CA ASN A 314 -5.16 -0.65 0.70
C ASN A 314 -4.37 -1.85 1.26
N LYS A 315 -3.79 -2.67 0.39
CA LYS A 315 -2.74 -3.61 0.78
C LYS A 315 -1.44 -2.86 1.09
N PRO A 316 -0.68 -3.33 2.09
CA PRO A 316 -0.93 -4.48 2.97
C PRO A 316 -1.76 -4.14 4.24
N GLY A 317 -2.45 -3.00 4.27
CA GLY A 317 -3.30 -2.61 5.42
C GLY A 317 -4.52 -3.52 5.64
N ASP A 318 -4.92 -4.33 4.67
CA ASP A 318 -6.00 -5.32 4.81
C ASP A 318 -5.54 -6.60 5.52
N ASP A 319 -4.24 -6.84 5.58
CA ASP A 319 -3.65 -7.98 6.30
C ASP A 319 -4.02 -7.95 7.79
N PRO A 320 -4.52 -9.06 8.35
CA PRO A 320 -4.95 -9.09 9.74
C PRO A 320 -3.81 -8.95 10.76
N PHE A 321 -2.57 -9.34 10.41
CA PHE A 321 -1.42 -9.24 11.33
C PHE A 321 -0.97 -7.80 11.53
N VAL A 322 -0.84 -7.01 10.47
CA VAL A 322 -0.28 -5.66 10.56
C VAL A 322 -1.19 -4.70 11.35
N LEU A 323 -0.59 -3.66 11.92
CA LEU A 323 -1.33 -2.58 12.58
C LEU A 323 -1.74 -1.53 11.53
N THR A 324 -3.00 -1.53 11.15
CA THR A 324 -3.53 -0.61 10.15
C THR A 324 -4.09 0.64 10.79
N VAL A 325 -3.66 1.81 10.31
CA VAL A 325 -3.99 3.11 10.89
C VAL A 325 -4.80 3.97 9.91
N GLY A 326 -6.00 4.35 10.34
CA GLY A 326 -6.84 5.33 9.65
C GLY A 326 -6.57 6.76 10.14
N ALA A 327 -7.01 7.74 9.36
CA ALA A 327 -6.86 9.14 9.70
C ALA A 327 -8.04 9.67 10.54
N ALA A 328 -7.72 10.41 11.58
CA ALA A 328 -8.65 11.18 12.39
C ALA A 328 -8.56 12.67 12.08
N ASP A 329 -9.70 13.35 12.11
CA ASP A 329 -9.81 14.80 12.14
C ASP A 329 -10.14 15.26 13.56
N ASN A 330 -9.20 15.88 14.24
CA ASN A 330 -9.40 16.50 15.55
C ASN A 330 -9.87 17.97 15.45
N HIS A 331 -10.22 18.43 14.24
CA HIS A 331 -10.72 19.79 13.98
C HIS A 331 -9.80 20.90 14.52
N GLY A 332 -8.47 20.65 14.58
CA GLY A 332 -7.48 21.56 15.13
C GLY A 332 -7.62 21.84 16.62
N THR A 333 -8.34 20.98 17.38
CA THR A 333 -8.57 21.14 18.82
C THR A 333 -7.94 19.98 19.63
N PRO A 334 -7.57 20.20 20.90
CA PRO A 334 -7.14 19.13 21.79
C PRO A 334 -8.29 18.29 22.32
N ASP A 335 -9.54 18.70 22.10
CA ASP A 335 -10.72 18.00 22.59
C ASP A 335 -10.97 16.69 21.79
N ARG A 336 -10.70 15.58 22.44
CA ARG A 336 -10.85 14.24 21.87
C ARG A 336 -12.31 13.85 21.62
N SER A 337 -13.26 14.48 22.33
CA SER A 337 -14.68 14.17 22.20
C SER A 337 -15.26 14.69 20.88
N SER A 338 -14.65 15.71 20.29
CA SER A 338 -15.04 16.26 19.00
C SER A 338 -14.37 15.57 17.79
N THR A 339 -13.36 14.73 18.03
CA THR A 339 -12.62 14.04 16.96
C THR A 339 -13.54 13.12 16.16
N THR A 340 -13.38 13.15 14.84
CA THR A 340 -14.11 12.29 13.88
C THR A 340 -13.14 11.51 13.00
N VAL A 341 -13.60 10.50 12.28
CA VAL A 341 -12.82 9.86 11.21
C VAL A 341 -12.74 10.83 10.03
N ALA A 342 -11.55 11.05 9.49
CA ALA A 342 -11.38 11.90 8.31
C ALA A 342 -12.13 11.31 7.10
N ALA A 343 -12.83 12.15 6.34
CA ALA A 343 -13.72 11.70 5.27
C ALA A 343 -13.01 10.88 4.17
N PHE A 344 -11.72 11.13 3.94
CA PHE A 344 -10.92 10.37 2.96
C PHE A 344 -10.38 9.04 3.51
N SER A 345 -10.40 8.82 4.84
CA SER A 345 -9.81 7.62 5.44
C SER A 345 -10.53 6.36 4.96
N SER A 346 -9.76 5.43 4.41
CA SER A 346 -10.26 4.12 3.98
C SER A 346 -10.69 3.26 5.17
N TRP A 347 -11.66 2.35 4.97
CA TRP A 347 -12.10 1.40 5.96
C TRP A 347 -12.72 0.14 5.35
N GLY A 348 -12.75 -0.94 6.13
CA GLY A 348 -13.31 -2.22 5.71
C GLY A 348 -12.41 -2.94 4.71
N SER A 349 -11.96 -4.15 5.05
CA SER A 349 -11.11 -4.96 4.18
C SER A 349 -11.94 -5.89 3.30
N PRO A 350 -11.44 -6.25 2.11
CA PRO A 350 -12.05 -7.28 1.26
C PRO A 350 -12.19 -8.62 1.98
N GLY A 351 -11.22 -9.00 2.82
CA GLY A 351 -11.20 -10.23 3.62
C GLY A 351 -12.17 -10.26 4.81
N GLY A 352 -12.94 -9.20 5.06
CA GLY A 352 -13.96 -9.15 6.11
C GLY A 352 -13.43 -8.83 7.52
N PHE A 353 -12.13 -8.53 7.67
CA PHE A 353 -11.58 -8.03 8.92
C PHE A 353 -11.99 -6.60 9.18
N SER A 354 -12.16 -6.27 10.47
CA SER A 354 -12.47 -4.89 10.86
C SER A 354 -11.21 -4.03 10.78
N LYS A 355 -11.03 -3.32 9.68
CA LYS A 355 -9.91 -2.40 9.44
C LYS A 355 -10.43 -0.97 9.20
N PRO A 356 -9.64 0.06 9.58
CA PRO A 356 -8.35 0.02 10.28
C PRO A 356 -8.47 -0.50 11.72
N ASP A 357 -7.33 -0.83 12.36
CA ASP A 357 -7.31 -1.27 13.77
C ASP A 357 -7.55 -0.10 14.73
N ILE A 358 -6.94 1.06 14.44
CA ILE A 358 -7.05 2.32 15.20
C ILE A 358 -7.00 3.52 14.25
N ILE A 359 -7.26 4.71 14.80
CA ILE A 359 -7.06 5.99 14.09
C ILE A 359 -6.08 6.89 14.83
N ALA A 360 -5.41 7.78 14.09
CA ALA A 360 -4.57 8.83 14.64
C ALA A 360 -4.75 10.13 13.82
N PRO A 361 -4.39 11.31 14.34
CA PRO A 361 -4.53 12.56 13.61
C PRO A 361 -3.84 12.49 12.24
N GLY A 362 -4.56 12.90 11.18
CA GLY A 362 -4.05 12.84 9.80
C GLY A 362 -4.34 14.11 9.00
N ILE A 363 -4.79 15.20 9.64
CA ILE A 363 -5.16 16.45 8.97
C ILE A 363 -4.14 17.54 9.29
N THR A 364 -3.55 18.15 8.26
CA THR A 364 -2.62 19.29 8.33
C THR A 364 -1.51 19.12 9.37
N VAL A 365 -0.97 17.93 9.48
CA VAL A 365 0.19 17.62 10.33
C VAL A 365 1.42 18.30 9.70
N VAL A 366 2.14 19.07 10.51
CA VAL A 366 3.39 19.72 10.09
C VAL A 366 4.58 18.84 10.42
N SER A 367 5.48 18.69 9.45
CA SER A 367 6.70 17.92 9.58
C SER A 367 7.78 18.42 8.62
N LEU A 368 8.90 17.72 8.55
CA LEU A 368 10.04 18.09 7.72
C LEU A 368 9.67 18.23 6.24
N ARG A 369 10.32 19.17 5.59
CA ARG A 369 10.25 19.47 4.17
C ARG A 369 11.48 18.85 3.48
N ALA A 370 11.29 18.23 2.33
CA ALA A 370 12.36 17.92 1.38
C ALA A 370 12.41 19.03 0.34
N PRO A 371 13.34 19.97 0.39
CA PRO A 371 13.43 21.06 -0.58
C PRO A 371 13.64 20.51 -2.00
N GLU A 372 13.01 21.17 -2.98
CA GLU A 372 13.09 20.83 -4.41
C GLU A 372 12.48 19.49 -4.81
N SER A 373 11.92 18.75 -3.87
CA SER A 373 11.19 17.53 -4.16
C SER A 373 9.92 17.79 -4.97
N THR A 374 9.36 16.74 -5.54
CA THR A 374 8.15 16.82 -6.37
C THR A 374 6.98 17.47 -5.61
N ILE A 375 6.67 17.01 -4.38
CA ILE A 375 5.57 17.60 -3.61
C ILE A 375 5.87 19.02 -3.15
N ASP A 376 7.11 19.34 -2.86
CA ASP A 376 7.53 20.70 -2.51
C ASP A 376 7.31 21.69 -3.67
N THR A 377 7.63 21.25 -4.88
CA THR A 377 7.45 22.04 -6.10
C THR A 377 5.98 22.20 -6.48
N LEU A 378 5.19 21.13 -6.36
CA LEU A 378 3.78 21.13 -6.73
C LEU A 378 2.88 21.86 -5.72
N TYR A 379 3.27 21.90 -4.44
CA TYR A 379 2.42 22.43 -3.36
C TYR A 379 3.13 23.51 -2.51
N PRO A 380 3.62 24.60 -3.09
CA PRO A 380 4.36 25.64 -2.37
C PRO A 380 3.57 26.25 -1.21
N ASP A 381 2.23 26.27 -1.28
CA ASP A 381 1.35 26.77 -0.22
C ASP A 381 1.31 25.88 1.03
N ALA A 382 1.86 24.66 0.94
CA ALA A 382 1.98 23.78 2.09
C ALA A 382 3.26 23.99 2.90
N ARG A 383 4.18 24.84 2.42
CA ARG A 383 5.44 25.16 3.12
C ARG A 383 5.16 25.94 4.40
N ILE A 384 5.91 25.64 5.44
CA ILE A 384 5.92 26.33 6.74
C ILE A 384 7.36 26.75 7.01
N GLY A 385 7.67 28.02 6.70
CA GLY A 385 9.06 28.49 6.71
C GLY A 385 9.93 27.72 5.69
N GLU A 386 11.20 27.59 5.99
CA GLU A 386 12.18 26.96 5.08
C GLU A 386 12.27 25.43 5.27
N SER A 387 11.98 24.95 6.49
CA SER A 387 12.32 23.57 6.90
C SER A 387 11.11 22.64 7.05
N TYR A 388 9.88 23.16 7.01
CA TYR A 388 8.70 22.36 7.31
C TYR A 388 7.64 22.43 6.21
N PHE A 389 6.74 21.43 6.26
CA PHE A 389 5.68 21.25 5.27
C PHE A 389 4.41 20.70 5.95
N LYS A 390 3.23 21.07 5.47
CA LYS A 390 1.95 20.52 5.95
C LYS A 390 1.53 19.33 5.09
N GLY A 391 1.17 18.22 5.73
CA GLY A 391 0.64 17.03 5.07
C GLY A 391 -0.70 16.58 5.62
N THR A 392 -1.50 15.91 4.79
CA THR A 392 -2.79 15.34 5.16
C THR A 392 -2.95 13.96 4.53
N GLY A 393 -3.24 12.94 5.34
CA GLY A 393 -3.45 11.58 4.86
C GLY A 393 -3.40 10.54 5.97
N THR A 394 -3.72 9.30 5.65
CA THR A 394 -3.51 8.15 6.53
C THR A 394 -2.03 7.83 6.73
N SER A 395 -1.16 8.31 5.84
CA SER A 395 0.30 8.24 5.97
C SER A 395 0.80 8.97 7.21
N GLN A 396 0.32 10.22 7.43
CA GLN A 396 0.64 11.00 8.62
C GLN A 396 0.17 10.30 9.91
N ALA A 397 -1.03 9.72 9.86
CA ALA A 397 -1.57 8.95 10.98
C ALA A 397 -0.73 7.70 11.29
N ALA A 398 -0.29 6.96 10.26
CA ALA A 398 0.58 5.80 10.42
C ALA A 398 1.96 6.19 10.99
N ALA A 399 2.55 7.29 10.53
CA ALA A 399 3.81 7.81 11.05
C ALA A 399 3.70 8.20 12.54
N ILE A 400 2.60 8.85 12.94
CA ILE A 400 2.33 9.15 14.37
C ILE A 400 2.32 7.85 15.18
N VAL A 401 1.61 6.82 14.73
CA VAL A 401 1.51 5.54 15.45
C VAL A 401 2.85 4.80 15.46
N SER A 402 3.65 4.91 14.40
CA SER A 402 5.01 4.35 14.36
C SER A 402 5.91 5.00 15.41
N GLY A 403 5.83 6.31 15.60
CA GLY A 403 6.51 7.00 16.70
C GLY A 403 6.00 6.55 18.08
N VAL A 404 4.69 6.41 18.27
CA VAL A 404 4.12 5.88 19.54
C VAL A 404 4.62 4.47 19.83
N ALA A 405 4.72 3.63 18.81
CA ALA A 405 5.28 2.28 18.96
C ALA A 405 6.76 2.32 19.39
N ALA A 406 7.57 3.25 18.85
CA ALA A 406 8.95 3.43 19.29
C ALA A 406 9.03 3.79 20.79
N LEU A 407 8.18 4.71 21.27
CA LEU A 407 8.07 5.02 22.70
C LEU A 407 7.68 3.78 23.53
N MET A 408 6.77 2.95 23.02
CA MET A 408 6.34 1.72 23.73
C MET A 408 7.47 0.70 23.81
N PHE A 409 8.24 0.49 22.74
CA PHE A 409 9.40 -0.41 22.75
C PHE A 409 10.55 0.11 23.62
N GLN A 410 10.75 1.43 23.70
CA GLN A 410 11.67 2.02 24.69
C GLN A 410 11.19 1.73 26.13
N ALA A 411 9.89 1.89 26.40
CA ALA A 411 9.32 1.64 27.73
C ALA A 411 9.37 0.16 28.13
N ASN A 412 9.28 -0.75 27.16
CA ASN A 412 9.38 -2.20 27.36
C ASN A 412 9.95 -2.90 26.12
N PRO A 413 11.26 -3.17 26.10
CA PRO A 413 11.93 -3.83 24.96
C PRO A 413 11.46 -5.27 24.70
N TRP A 414 10.77 -5.90 25.64
CA TRP A 414 10.31 -7.29 25.54
C TRP A 414 8.92 -7.43 24.90
N LEU A 415 8.28 -6.33 24.50
CA LEU A 415 7.02 -6.39 23.78
C LEU A 415 7.20 -7.13 22.45
N THR A 416 6.28 -8.04 22.16
CA THR A 416 6.11 -8.60 20.82
C THR A 416 5.22 -7.70 19.96
N PRO A 417 5.26 -7.79 18.61
CA PRO A 417 4.34 -7.07 17.75
C PRO A 417 2.87 -7.31 18.10
N ASP A 418 2.48 -8.57 18.37
CA ASP A 418 1.11 -8.92 18.76
C ASP A 418 0.69 -8.24 20.06
N LEU A 419 1.57 -8.20 21.04
CA LEU A 419 1.28 -7.56 22.31
C LEU A 419 1.23 -6.04 22.18
N ALA A 420 2.11 -5.43 21.39
CA ALA A 420 2.10 -4.01 21.09
C ALA A 420 0.80 -3.59 20.37
N LYS A 421 0.39 -4.35 19.34
CA LYS A 421 -0.91 -4.15 18.67
C LYS A 421 -2.07 -4.31 19.65
N GLY A 422 -2.07 -5.38 20.46
CA GLY A 422 -3.10 -5.61 21.47
C GLY A 422 -3.23 -4.45 22.48
N ILE A 423 -2.10 -3.86 22.90
CA ILE A 423 -2.06 -2.69 23.77
C ILE A 423 -2.70 -1.49 23.07
N LEU A 424 -2.25 -1.15 21.86
CA LEU A 424 -2.76 0.01 21.12
C LEU A 424 -4.27 -0.08 20.88
N VAL A 425 -4.75 -1.25 20.47
CA VAL A 425 -6.18 -1.51 20.26
C VAL A 425 -6.96 -1.41 21.58
N LYS A 426 -6.45 -2.00 22.66
CA LYS A 426 -7.15 -2.02 23.97
C LYS A 426 -7.21 -0.64 24.60
N THR A 427 -6.18 0.17 24.44
CA THR A 427 -6.06 1.47 25.12
C THR A 427 -6.56 2.64 24.30
N ALA A 428 -6.95 2.43 23.04
CA ALA A 428 -7.49 3.46 22.17
C ALA A 428 -8.69 4.17 22.82
N TYR A 429 -8.72 5.49 22.68
CA TYR A 429 -9.83 6.29 23.18
C TYR A 429 -11.01 6.18 22.21
N ARG A 430 -12.15 5.77 22.76
CA ARG A 430 -13.40 5.69 22.00
C ARG A 430 -14.37 6.75 22.50
N ASN A 431 -14.90 7.54 21.58
CA ASN A 431 -16.07 8.39 21.84
C ASN A 431 -17.29 7.83 21.09
N GLY A 432 -18.49 8.27 21.46
CA GLY A 432 -19.74 7.83 20.82
C GLY A 432 -19.95 8.37 19.39
N ASN A 433 -19.08 9.25 18.90
CA ASN A 433 -19.22 10.00 17.65
C ASN A 433 -18.47 9.35 16.47
N TYR A 434 -17.66 8.34 16.74
CA TYR A 434 -16.95 7.63 15.66
C TYR A 434 -17.96 6.79 14.87
N GLY A 435 -18.08 7.09 13.58
CA GLY A 435 -18.78 6.26 12.62
C GLY A 435 -17.97 5.01 12.23
N HIS A 436 -18.20 4.53 11.02
CA HIS A 436 -17.36 3.48 10.44
C HIS A 436 -15.93 3.96 10.24
N GLY A 437 -14.98 3.05 10.31
CA GLY A 437 -13.57 3.33 9.99
C GLY A 437 -12.70 3.82 11.16
N ALA A 438 -13.21 3.81 12.39
CA ALA A 438 -12.42 4.20 13.57
C ALA A 438 -11.65 3.04 14.21
N GLY A 439 -11.92 1.80 13.83
CA GLY A 439 -11.35 0.65 14.51
C GLY A 439 -11.68 0.66 16.01
N ALA A 440 -10.67 0.47 16.84
CA ALA A 440 -10.82 0.57 18.30
C ALA A 440 -10.95 2.02 18.80
N GLY A 441 -10.57 3.02 18.01
CA GLY A 441 -10.66 4.43 18.36
C GLY A 441 -9.36 5.20 18.13
N LEU A 442 -9.29 6.41 18.70
CA LEU A 442 -8.12 7.30 18.61
C LEU A 442 -6.98 6.78 19.48
N VAL A 443 -5.78 6.73 18.95
CA VAL A 443 -4.58 6.37 19.71
C VAL A 443 -4.45 7.23 20.98
N ASP A 444 -4.13 6.59 22.11
CA ASP A 444 -3.97 7.22 23.40
C ASP A 444 -2.57 6.90 23.96
N VAL A 445 -1.64 7.83 23.78
CA VAL A 445 -0.21 7.60 24.09
C VAL A 445 -0.01 7.34 25.58
N GLY A 446 -0.64 8.13 26.45
CA GLY A 446 -0.50 7.96 27.90
C GLY A 446 -0.96 6.58 28.38
N SER A 447 -2.14 6.13 27.90
CA SER A 447 -2.68 4.80 28.24
C SER A 447 -1.86 3.67 27.62
N ALA A 448 -1.39 3.84 26.38
CA ALA A 448 -0.56 2.84 25.68
C ALA A 448 0.77 2.62 26.42
N LEU A 449 1.47 3.69 26.81
CA LEU A 449 2.73 3.59 27.56
C LEU A 449 2.55 3.01 28.96
N GLN A 450 1.45 3.36 29.65
CA GLN A 450 1.15 2.74 30.93
C GLN A 450 0.96 1.22 30.79
N ALA A 451 0.21 0.78 29.78
CA ALA A 451 -0.01 -0.63 29.48
C ALA A 451 1.26 -1.32 28.95
N ALA A 452 2.10 -0.64 28.16
CA ALA A 452 3.37 -1.19 27.69
C ALA A 452 4.33 -1.54 28.82
N ARG A 453 4.40 -0.69 29.86
CA ARG A 453 5.23 -0.94 31.07
C ARG A 453 4.72 -2.12 31.91
N ASN A 454 3.43 -2.35 31.90
CA ASN A 454 2.80 -3.45 32.63
C ASN A 454 1.65 -4.03 31.79
N PRO A 455 1.93 -4.95 30.87
CA PRO A 455 0.95 -5.48 29.93
C PRO A 455 -0.02 -6.50 30.55
N ASN A 456 -0.06 -6.64 31.87
CA ASN A 456 -0.96 -7.57 32.55
C ASN A 456 -2.42 -7.36 32.14
N GLY A 457 -3.07 -8.43 31.72
CA GLY A 457 -4.46 -8.42 31.27
C GLY A 457 -4.65 -7.84 29.85
N VAL A 458 -3.59 -7.60 29.10
CA VAL A 458 -3.66 -7.38 27.65
C VAL A 458 -3.46 -8.71 26.94
N TRP A 459 -4.38 -9.06 26.04
CA TRP A 459 -4.24 -10.22 25.20
C TRP A 459 -3.44 -9.84 23.95
N PRO A 460 -2.48 -10.69 23.52
CA PRO A 460 -1.84 -10.53 22.22
C PRO A 460 -2.90 -10.49 21.11
N ALA A 461 -2.67 -9.65 20.11
CA ALA A 461 -3.49 -9.64 18.90
C ALA A 461 -3.24 -10.91 18.05
N ASN A 462 -3.97 -11.07 16.98
CA ASN A 462 -3.74 -12.06 15.92
C ASN A 462 -3.82 -13.54 16.34
N LEU A 463 -4.36 -13.85 17.52
CA LEU A 463 -4.49 -15.22 18.00
C LEU A 463 -5.43 -16.04 17.11
N GLY A 464 -4.92 -17.15 16.57
CA GLY A 464 -5.67 -18.09 15.74
C GLY A 464 -5.86 -17.65 14.29
N ILE A 465 -5.21 -16.56 13.85
CA ILE A 465 -5.20 -16.16 12.45
C ILE A 465 -4.21 -17.04 11.68
N VAL A 466 -4.63 -17.47 10.49
CA VAL A 466 -3.79 -18.27 9.59
C VAL A 466 -2.90 -17.30 8.79
N PRO A 467 -1.57 -17.49 8.78
CA PRO A 467 -0.68 -16.65 8.00
C PRO A 467 -0.87 -16.81 6.48
N SER A 468 -0.49 -15.77 5.74
CA SER A 468 -0.38 -15.81 4.29
C SER A 468 0.60 -16.88 3.83
N THR A 469 0.33 -17.48 2.69
CA THR A 469 1.24 -18.42 2.01
C THR A 469 2.13 -17.76 0.97
N GLY A 470 1.80 -16.55 0.54
CA GLY A 470 2.50 -15.81 -0.51
C GLY A 470 2.49 -16.48 -1.87
N THR A 471 1.59 -17.43 -2.09
CA THR A 471 1.53 -18.25 -3.32
C THR A 471 0.61 -17.67 -4.39
N GLY A 472 0.06 -16.50 -4.15
CA GLY A 472 -0.79 -15.77 -5.09
C GLY A 472 0.00 -15.08 -6.20
N SER A 473 -0.72 -14.33 -6.99
CA SER A 473 -0.19 -13.60 -8.14
C SER A 473 0.44 -12.28 -7.70
N LEU A 474 1.64 -11.97 -8.17
CA LEU A 474 2.26 -10.65 -7.99
C LEU A 474 1.47 -9.59 -8.77
N GLU A 475 1.01 -9.91 -9.95
CA GLU A 475 0.15 -9.04 -10.76
C GLU A 475 -1.14 -8.68 -10.03
N ALA A 476 -1.82 -9.66 -9.47
CA ALA A 476 -3.01 -9.41 -8.67
C ALA A 476 -2.72 -8.58 -7.40
N SER A 477 -1.54 -8.70 -6.82
CA SER A 477 -1.10 -7.92 -5.66
C SER A 477 -0.88 -6.42 -6.00
N ARG A 478 -0.53 -6.09 -7.24
CA ARG A 478 -0.45 -4.70 -7.72
C ARG A 478 -1.82 -4.02 -7.74
N GLY A 479 -2.89 -4.79 -7.94
CA GLY A 479 -4.23 -4.22 -8.14
C GLY A 479 -4.31 -3.44 -9.45
N SER A 480 -4.73 -2.18 -9.39
CA SER A 480 -4.75 -1.29 -10.56
C SER A 480 -3.48 -0.43 -10.71
N TYR A 481 -2.50 -0.59 -9.82
CA TYR A 481 -1.27 0.24 -9.81
C TYR A 481 -0.12 -0.50 -10.50
N HIS A 482 0.44 0.14 -11.53
CA HIS A 482 1.61 -0.36 -12.27
C HIS A 482 2.62 0.75 -12.46
N VAL A 483 3.88 0.41 -12.42
CA VAL A 483 4.98 1.33 -12.71
C VAL A 483 5.52 1.09 -14.10
N ASP A 484 6.22 2.08 -14.66
CA ASP A 484 6.98 1.94 -15.89
C ASP A 484 8.46 1.82 -15.53
N ALA A 485 9.15 0.82 -16.08
CA ALA A 485 10.57 0.56 -15.88
C ALA A 485 11.21 0.08 -17.18
N ASP A 486 12.48 0.38 -17.38
CA ASP A 486 13.26 -0.15 -18.52
C ASP A 486 13.64 -1.61 -18.22
N ILE A 487 12.73 -2.54 -18.53
CA ILE A 487 12.87 -3.96 -18.16
C ILE A 487 13.67 -4.77 -19.19
N ASP A 488 13.86 -4.26 -20.40
CA ASP A 488 14.64 -4.91 -21.46
C ASP A 488 15.97 -4.21 -21.76
N GLY A 489 16.23 -3.06 -21.15
CA GLY A 489 17.50 -2.33 -21.24
C GLY A 489 17.65 -1.50 -22.52
N ASP A 490 16.55 -1.18 -23.22
CA ASP A 490 16.56 -0.41 -24.46
C ASP A 490 16.54 1.11 -24.23
N GLY A 491 16.38 1.55 -22.96
CA GLY A 491 16.32 2.96 -22.56
C GLY A 491 14.92 3.57 -22.66
N ILE A 492 13.90 2.77 -22.99
CA ILE A 492 12.50 3.19 -23.05
C ILE A 492 11.75 2.47 -21.91
N PRO A 493 11.08 3.20 -21.01
CA PRO A 493 10.33 2.55 -19.93
C PRO A 493 9.17 1.71 -20.48
N ASP A 494 9.09 0.45 -20.02
CA ASP A 494 7.99 -0.47 -20.24
C ASP A 494 7.10 -0.54 -19.00
N ARG A 495 5.80 -0.76 -19.19
CA ARG A 495 4.92 -1.01 -18.06
C ARG A 495 5.18 -2.37 -17.45
N VAL A 496 5.48 -2.41 -16.15
CA VAL A 496 5.70 -3.66 -15.41
C VAL A 496 4.37 -4.35 -15.18
N ILE A 497 4.10 -5.42 -15.94
CA ILE A 497 2.83 -6.17 -15.93
C ILE A 497 3.12 -7.66 -15.88
N GLY A 498 2.27 -8.41 -15.20
CA GLY A 498 2.34 -9.87 -15.11
C GLY A 498 3.24 -10.37 -13.98
N GLU A 499 3.57 -11.64 -14.05
CA GLU A 499 4.38 -12.31 -13.01
C GLU A 499 5.88 -12.04 -13.22
N ILE A 500 6.24 -10.75 -13.20
CA ILE A 500 7.63 -10.26 -13.25
C ILE A 500 7.85 -9.23 -12.14
N ASP A 501 9.09 -9.12 -11.68
CA ASP A 501 9.48 -8.05 -10.76
C ASP A 501 9.78 -6.74 -11.50
N ALA A 502 10.11 -5.68 -10.77
CA ALA A 502 10.43 -4.37 -11.34
C ALA A 502 11.71 -4.34 -12.20
N LEU A 503 12.47 -5.43 -12.22
CA LEU A 503 13.66 -5.61 -13.04
C LEU A 503 13.40 -6.53 -14.25
N GLY A 504 12.13 -6.85 -14.54
CA GLY A 504 11.74 -7.72 -15.63
C GLY A 504 12.04 -9.22 -15.39
N GLN A 505 12.37 -9.62 -14.14
CA GLN A 505 12.66 -11.01 -13.86
C GLN A 505 11.38 -11.79 -13.54
N PRO A 506 11.25 -13.06 -14.01
CA PRO A 506 10.09 -13.88 -13.72
C PRO A 506 9.84 -14.03 -12.20
N TRP A 507 8.60 -13.87 -11.79
CA TRP A 507 8.13 -14.05 -10.41
C TRP A 507 7.56 -15.46 -10.22
N PRO A 508 8.30 -16.39 -9.61
CA PRO A 508 7.84 -17.76 -9.44
C PRO A 508 6.91 -17.88 -8.22
N ALA A 509 5.67 -17.45 -8.33
CA ALA A 509 4.72 -17.34 -7.22
C ALA A 509 4.64 -18.59 -6.32
N MET A 510 4.72 -19.80 -6.88
CA MET A 510 4.68 -21.05 -6.10
C MET A 510 5.95 -21.37 -5.30
N SER A 511 7.08 -20.77 -5.66
CA SER A 511 8.37 -21.05 -4.99
C SER A 511 8.95 -19.82 -4.30
N TRP A 512 8.38 -18.64 -4.57
CA TRP A 512 8.93 -17.39 -4.10
C TRP A 512 8.89 -17.27 -2.58
N SER A 513 7.77 -17.57 -1.94
CA SER A 513 7.60 -17.45 -0.50
C SER A 513 8.58 -18.33 0.30
N ALA A 514 9.02 -19.47 -0.27
CA ALA A 514 9.98 -20.36 0.38
C ALA A 514 11.44 -20.10 -0.03
N TYR A 515 11.67 -19.63 -1.25
CA TYR A 515 13.00 -19.57 -1.86
C TYR A 515 13.58 -18.16 -1.95
N ALA A 516 12.85 -17.21 -2.53
CA ALA A 516 13.37 -15.88 -2.80
C ALA A 516 13.62 -15.07 -1.54
N TRP A 517 12.78 -15.21 -0.51
CA TRP A 517 12.92 -14.50 0.75
C TRP A 517 14.28 -14.71 1.42
N TYR A 518 14.86 -15.92 1.30
CA TYR A 518 16.10 -16.30 1.96
C TYR A 518 17.34 -16.28 1.07
N THR A 519 17.17 -16.24 -0.25
CA THR A 519 18.27 -16.34 -1.20
C THR A 519 18.50 -15.07 -2.02
N SER A 520 17.67 -14.06 -1.83
CA SER A 520 17.72 -12.83 -2.61
C SER A 520 19.00 -12.02 -2.36
N PRO A 521 19.57 -11.41 -3.41
CA PRO A 521 20.68 -10.47 -3.30
C PRO A 521 20.37 -9.21 -2.50
N TRP A 522 19.09 -8.90 -2.29
CA TRP A 522 18.64 -7.72 -1.55
C TRP A 522 19.14 -7.67 -0.12
N SER A 523 19.35 -8.80 0.52
CA SER A 523 19.91 -8.87 1.87
C SER A 523 21.38 -8.39 1.97
N GLN A 524 22.07 -8.22 0.83
CA GLN A 524 23.46 -7.79 0.77
C GLN A 524 23.63 -6.33 0.36
N LEU A 525 22.54 -5.61 0.09
CA LEU A 525 22.59 -4.20 -0.23
C LEU A 525 23.02 -3.42 1.02
N THR A 526 24.17 -2.81 0.92
CA THR A 526 24.62 -1.79 1.88
C THR A 526 24.07 -0.43 1.45
N ALA A 527 23.91 0.46 2.41
CA ALA A 527 23.53 1.85 2.13
C ALA A 527 24.34 2.41 0.96
N VAL A 528 23.63 2.91 -0.06
CA VAL A 528 24.25 3.50 -1.27
C VAL A 528 25.21 2.55 -1.98
N THR A 529 24.74 1.49 -2.59
CA THR A 529 25.54 0.70 -3.53
C THR A 529 25.29 1.21 -4.94
N PRO A 530 26.27 1.86 -5.59
CA PRO A 530 26.13 2.17 -6.99
C PRO A 530 26.19 0.87 -7.81
N GLY A 531 25.19 0.66 -8.66
CA GLY A 531 25.19 -0.41 -9.64
C GLY A 531 24.36 -1.63 -9.24
N TRP A 532 23.08 -1.55 -9.49
CA TRP A 532 22.23 -2.68 -9.72
C TRP A 532 22.55 -3.27 -11.08
N SER A 533 23.54 -4.16 -11.15
CA SER A 533 23.56 -5.09 -12.26
C SER A 533 22.58 -6.19 -11.89
N ALA A 534 21.67 -6.52 -12.80
CA ALA A 534 20.71 -7.60 -12.66
C ALA A 534 21.39 -8.88 -12.16
N VAL A 535 21.32 -9.11 -10.86
CA VAL A 535 21.76 -10.38 -10.26
C VAL A 535 20.49 -11.19 -10.09
N SER A 536 20.41 -12.30 -10.82
CA SER A 536 19.27 -13.19 -10.74
C SER A 536 19.03 -13.61 -9.29
N TRP A 537 17.78 -13.63 -8.86
CA TRP A 537 17.32 -14.08 -7.56
C TRP A 537 17.83 -15.48 -7.15
N SER A 538 18.41 -16.23 -8.09
CA SER A 538 18.84 -17.60 -7.94
C SER A 538 20.30 -17.80 -7.49
N ALA A 539 21.11 -16.76 -7.31
CA ALA A 539 22.57 -16.90 -7.29
C ALA A 539 23.30 -16.58 -5.99
N LEU A 540 22.61 -16.20 -4.89
CA LEU A 540 23.32 -15.75 -3.69
C LEU A 540 23.08 -16.64 -2.47
N SER A 541 24.18 -16.95 -1.80
CA SER A 541 24.22 -17.71 -0.57
C SER A 541 24.10 -16.77 0.64
N TRP A 542 23.25 -17.11 1.56
CA TRP A 542 23.19 -16.51 2.88
C TRP A 542 24.40 -17.00 3.71
N SER A 543 25.19 -16.10 4.29
CA SER A 543 26.36 -16.42 5.13
C SER A 543 27.41 -17.37 4.51
N GLY A 544 27.57 -17.38 3.19
CA GLY A 544 28.57 -18.22 2.50
C GLY A 544 28.20 -19.69 2.34
N THR A 545 26.97 -20.09 2.71
CA THR A 545 26.45 -21.43 2.53
C THR A 545 25.38 -21.43 1.44
N THR A 546 25.52 -22.30 0.44
CA THR A 546 24.52 -22.49 -0.61
C THR A 546 23.35 -23.33 -0.07
N TRP A 547 22.17 -22.75 -0.09
CA TRP A 547 20.92 -23.44 0.29
C TRP A 547 20.17 -23.82 -0.98
N SER A 548 19.76 -25.07 -1.09
CA SER A 548 18.89 -25.54 -2.16
C SER A 548 17.43 -25.59 -1.68
N ALA A 549 16.47 -25.33 -2.57
CA ALA A 549 15.04 -25.40 -2.26
C ALA A 549 14.60 -26.73 -1.61
N ALA A 550 15.30 -27.84 -1.91
CA ALA A 550 15.01 -29.15 -1.35
C ALA A 550 15.39 -29.27 0.15
N SER A 551 16.29 -28.43 0.67
CA SER A 551 16.69 -28.48 2.08
C SER A 551 15.78 -27.65 2.99
N TRP A 552 14.91 -26.83 2.43
CA TRP A 552 14.03 -25.93 3.18
C TRP A 552 12.71 -26.56 3.61
N SER A 553 12.18 -27.48 2.85
CA SER A 553 10.96 -28.22 3.22
C SER A 553 11.16 -29.12 4.47
N ALA A 554 12.41 -29.31 4.90
CA ALA A 554 12.78 -30.18 6.02
C ALA A 554 13.28 -29.41 7.26
N VAL A 555 13.49 -28.10 7.18
CA VAL A 555 13.94 -27.30 8.33
C VAL A 555 12.74 -26.67 8.98
N SER A 556 12.25 -27.29 10.02
CA SER A 556 11.36 -26.62 10.97
C SER A 556 12.07 -25.37 11.49
N TRP A 557 11.34 -24.29 11.62
CA TRP A 557 11.78 -23.04 12.27
C TRP A 557 12.21 -23.36 13.70
N SER A 558 13.47 -23.70 13.90
CA SER A 558 14.02 -23.82 15.25
C SER A 558 14.69 -22.50 15.62
N ALA A 559 14.56 -22.12 16.88
CA ALA A 559 15.14 -20.90 17.44
C ALA A 559 16.67 -20.79 17.24
N ASP A 560 17.33 -21.89 16.85
CA ASP A 560 18.78 -21.97 16.71
C ASP A 560 19.33 -21.31 15.43
N VAL A 561 18.44 -20.95 14.48
CA VAL A 561 18.82 -20.21 13.27
C VAL A 561 18.89 -18.70 13.54
N TRP A 562 18.46 -18.25 14.73
CA TRP A 562 18.31 -16.85 15.07
C TRP A 562 19.20 -16.41 16.26
N SER A 563 20.15 -17.21 16.71
CA SER A 563 21.11 -16.83 17.73
C SER A 563 22.40 -16.24 17.16
#